data_e6238ab42dc5797c0bc8116e57f27cc4
#
_entry.id   e6238ab42dc5797c0bc8116e57f27cc4
#
_cell.length_a   1.000
_cell.length_b   1.000
_cell.length_c   1.000
_cell.angle_alpha   90.00
_cell.angle_beta   90.00
_cell.angle_gamma   90.00
#
_symmetry.space_group_name_H-M   'P 1'
#
loop_
_entity.id
_entity.type
_entity.pdbx_description
1 polymer ?
#
loop_
_entity_poly.entity_id
_entity_poly.type
_entity_poly.pdbx_seq_one_letter_code
_entity_poly.pdbx_strand_id
1 'polypeptide(L)'
;EGTSDKKPSTAFTDEYWNAVWKATANPLAIGNADTDGNGKGEGHNGHGVITRQITGVAAGTDLTDAVNVAQLQAAINSIDKSGGGTGASIHDYSVKSVNPANDSNYNNAGATGSNALAAGVNASATVENAVAIGYGAKAEGKGATVIGQYAKANGDYAMAFGGKYYHDQKKGDVTFINEASGTASTAFGEGAQAKGEASLAFGHNTVAGVDGGNGQQSVAFGENTQALGGR
;
A
#
# COMPACT_ATOMS: atom_id res chain seq x y z
N GLU A 1 -0.01 32.67 29.17
CA GLU A 1 0.97 31.61 29.54
C GLU A 1 0.57 30.31 28.85
N GLY A 2 0.87 30.20 27.58
CA GLY A 2 0.59 29.02 26.79
C GLY A 2 1.89 28.37 26.35
N THR A 3 2.63 27.82 27.28
CA THR A 3 3.76 26.98 26.96
C THR A 3 3.33 25.54 27.13
N SER A 4 3.29 24.78 26.05
CA SER A 4 3.29 23.35 26.18
C SER A 4 4.64 22.94 26.74
N ASP A 5 4.71 22.70 28.04
CA ASP A 5 5.92 22.22 28.73
C ASP A 5 6.28 20.77 28.34
N LYS A 6 5.65 20.23 27.31
CA LYS A 6 5.93 18.85 26.84
C LYS A 6 6.97 18.86 25.75
N LYS A 7 8.18 18.51 26.12
CA LYS A 7 9.28 18.19 25.21
C LYS A 7 8.83 17.11 24.21
N PRO A 8 8.98 17.31 22.89
CA PRO A 8 8.78 16.24 21.90
C PRO A 8 9.71 15.07 22.19
N SER A 9 9.20 13.88 22.21
CA SER A 9 9.80 12.72 22.88
C SER A 9 11.11 12.16 22.31
N THR A 10 11.63 12.61 21.16
CA THR A 10 12.75 11.88 20.55
C THR A 10 13.75 12.65 19.68
N ALA A 11 13.55 13.94 19.38
CA ALA A 11 14.36 14.57 18.34
C ALA A 11 15.32 15.66 18.80
N PHE A 12 15.23 16.13 20.04
CA PHE A 12 16.02 17.29 20.47
C PHE A 12 16.70 17.06 21.81
N THR A 13 17.97 17.48 21.92
CA THR A 13 18.70 17.51 23.16
C THR A 13 18.10 18.54 24.14
N ASP A 14 18.40 18.42 25.41
CA ASP A 14 17.92 19.38 26.43
C ASP A 14 18.35 20.82 26.16
N GLU A 15 19.50 21.01 25.54
CA GLU A 15 20.00 22.31 25.14
C GLU A 15 19.09 22.95 24.06
N TYR A 16 18.72 22.20 23.02
CA TYR A 16 17.79 22.68 21.99
C TYR A 16 16.37 22.92 22.52
N TRP A 17 15.90 22.08 23.44
CA TRP A 17 14.61 22.31 24.09
C TRP A 17 14.55 23.66 24.78
N ASN A 18 15.59 23.99 25.58
CA ASN A 18 15.60 25.23 26.31
C ASN A 18 15.78 26.48 25.42
N ALA A 19 16.51 26.36 24.31
CA ALA A 19 16.77 27.48 23.40
C ALA A 19 15.66 27.72 22.36
N VAL A 20 15.00 26.68 21.91
CA VAL A 20 14.08 26.74 20.76
C VAL A 20 12.61 26.58 21.16
N TRP A 21 12.32 25.77 22.18
CA TRP A 21 10.95 25.39 22.55
C TRP A 21 10.41 26.11 23.78
N LYS A 22 11.23 26.78 24.54
CA LYS A 22 10.82 27.48 25.74
C LYS A 22 11.03 28.99 25.58
N ALA A 23 9.95 29.75 25.69
CA ALA A 23 10.04 31.20 25.67
C ALA A 23 10.84 31.73 26.90
N THR A 24 11.82 32.56 26.65
CA THR A 24 12.66 33.19 27.70
C THR A 24 12.22 34.62 28.01
N ALA A 25 11.26 35.16 27.27
CA ALA A 25 10.70 36.51 27.46
C ALA A 25 9.18 36.47 27.14
N ASN A 26 8.50 37.57 27.45
CA ASN A 26 7.10 37.72 27.16
C ASN A 26 6.82 37.61 25.64
N PRO A 27 5.72 36.95 25.22
CA PRO A 27 5.40 36.79 23.81
C PRO A 27 5.06 38.14 23.14
N LEU A 28 5.45 38.30 21.88
CA LEU A 28 4.93 39.36 21.02
C LEU A 28 3.56 38.95 20.51
N ALA A 29 2.49 39.55 21.00
CA ALA A 29 1.14 39.30 20.55
C ALA A 29 0.78 40.14 19.32
N ILE A 30 0.46 39.50 18.18
CA ILE A 30 0.04 40.17 16.94
C ILE A 30 -1.49 40.18 16.77
N GLY A 31 -2.20 39.39 17.54
CA GLY A 31 -3.66 39.32 17.61
C GLY A 31 -4.10 39.12 19.04
N ASN A 32 -5.36 38.76 19.22
CA ASN A 32 -5.81 38.22 20.50
C ASN A 32 -6.19 36.73 20.29
N ALA A 33 -5.74 35.90 21.19
CA ALA A 33 -6.19 34.52 21.28
C ALA A 33 -7.25 34.39 22.37
N ASP A 34 -7.99 33.31 22.39
CA ASP A 34 -8.83 32.92 23.52
C ASP A 34 -7.92 32.67 24.75
N THR A 35 -7.88 33.64 25.65
CA THR A 35 -6.99 33.59 26.83
C THR A 35 -7.69 33.07 28.08
N ASP A 36 -9.00 32.88 28.04
CA ASP A 36 -9.78 32.35 29.17
C ASP A 36 -9.99 30.83 29.10
N GLY A 37 -9.52 30.18 28.02
CA GLY A 37 -9.46 28.71 27.90
C GLY A 37 -10.81 28.03 27.80
N ASN A 38 -11.88 28.77 27.54
CA ASN A 38 -13.23 28.19 27.46
C ASN A 38 -13.56 27.60 26.09
N GLY A 39 -12.66 27.69 25.12
CA GLY A 39 -12.80 27.12 23.80
C GLY A 39 -13.87 27.74 22.90
N LYS A 40 -14.45 28.88 23.31
CA LYS A 40 -15.58 29.49 22.58
C LYS A 40 -15.15 30.52 21.54
N GLY A 41 -13.85 30.80 21.38
CA GLY A 41 -13.37 31.75 20.38
C GLY A 41 -13.82 33.19 20.59
N GLU A 42 -14.24 33.57 21.80
CA GLU A 42 -14.82 34.86 22.10
C GLU A 42 -13.77 35.95 22.30
N GLY A 43 -12.49 35.59 22.35
CA GLY A 43 -11.41 36.54 22.64
C GLY A 43 -11.48 37.12 24.04
N HIS A 44 -10.41 37.84 24.44
CA HIS A 44 -10.40 38.51 25.75
C HIS A 44 -11.42 39.66 25.81
N ASN A 45 -12.21 39.71 26.86
CA ASN A 45 -13.24 40.71 27.09
C ASN A 45 -14.44 40.74 26.10
N GLY A 46 -14.85 39.59 25.55
CA GLY A 46 -16.00 39.48 24.65
C GLY A 46 -15.80 40.06 23.25
N HIS A 47 -14.59 40.43 22.90
CA HIS A 47 -14.22 40.76 21.52
C HIS A 47 -13.81 39.50 20.79
N GLY A 48 -14.35 39.24 19.61
CA GLY A 48 -14.05 38.07 18.80
C GLY A 48 -12.53 37.86 18.60
N VAL A 49 -12.13 36.64 18.29
CA VAL A 49 -10.72 36.29 18.01
C VAL A 49 -10.20 37.16 16.85
N ILE A 50 -9.14 37.90 17.09
CA ILE A 50 -8.45 38.71 16.07
C ILE A 50 -7.22 37.96 15.58
N THR A 51 -7.21 37.57 14.32
CA THR A 51 -6.05 37.01 13.66
C THR A 51 -5.44 38.02 12.67
N ARG A 52 -4.12 38.03 12.53
CA ARG A 52 -3.40 38.88 11.57
C ARG A 52 -2.36 38.07 10.80
N GLN A 53 -2.17 38.43 9.54
CA GLN A 53 -1.07 37.88 8.75
C GLN A 53 0.18 38.71 8.97
N ILE A 54 1.33 38.02 9.09
CA ILE A 54 2.64 38.64 8.98
C ILE A 54 3.08 38.48 7.54
N THR A 55 3.18 39.57 6.80
CA THR A 55 3.59 39.59 5.38
C THR A 55 5.01 40.10 5.23
N GLY A 56 5.68 39.72 4.13
CA GLY A 56 7.06 40.15 3.85
C GLY A 56 8.11 39.43 4.70
N VAL A 57 7.77 38.28 5.30
CA VAL A 57 8.72 37.47 6.09
C VAL A 57 9.71 36.81 5.13
N ALA A 58 11.01 37.11 5.28
CA ALA A 58 12.08 36.42 4.57
C ALA A 58 12.19 34.96 5.03
N ALA A 59 12.87 34.12 4.27
CA ALA A 59 13.15 32.76 4.69
C ALA A 59 14.04 32.76 5.95
N GLY A 60 13.62 32.04 6.97
CA GLY A 60 14.40 31.82 8.18
C GLY A 60 15.66 30.99 7.88
N THR A 61 16.76 31.30 8.56
CA THR A 61 18.05 30.60 8.42
C THR A 61 18.42 29.87 9.71
N ASP A 62 17.98 30.40 10.84
CA ASP A 62 18.26 29.84 12.16
C ASP A 62 17.03 29.12 12.75
N LEU A 63 17.26 28.20 13.68
CA LEU A 63 16.21 27.40 14.31
C LEU A 63 15.15 28.23 15.09
N THR A 64 15.46 29.47 15.38
CA THR A 64 14.56 30.42 16.09
C THR A 64 13.87 31.40 15.16
N ASP A 65 14.14 31.36 13.87
CA ASP A 65 13.52 32.25 12.89
C ASP A 65 12.09 31.84 12.54
N ALA A 66 11.30 32.81 12.11
CA ALA A 66 9.97 32.52 11.57
C ALA A 66 10.07 31.83 10.23
N VAL A 67 9.30 30.76 10.05
CA VAL A 67 9.16 30.05 8.78
C VAL A 67 8.13 30.73 7.90
N ASN A 68 8.46 31.05 6.66
CA ASN A 68 7.49 31.56 5.69
C ASN A 68 6.80 30.41 4.92
N VAL A 69 5.72 30.76 4.21
CA VAL A 69 4.91 29.78 3.46
C VAL A 69 5.74 29.08 2.36
N ALA A 70 6.71 29.78 1.76
CA ALA A 70 7.56 29.18 0.71
C ALA A 70 8.46 28.07 1.28
N GLN A 71 9.03 28.27 2.46
CA GLN A 71 9.84 27.25 3.14
C GLN A 71 8.98 26.04 3.56
N LEU A 72 7.79 26.28 4.11
CA LEU A 72 6.85 25.21 4.44
C LEU A 72 6.42 24.44 3.19
N GLN A 73 6.12 25.12 2.10
CA GLN A 73 5.76 24.48 0.84
C GLN A 73 6.92 23.66 0.26
N ALA A 74 8.15 24.17 0.33
CA ALA A 74 9.33 23.44 -0.09
C ALA A 74 9.54 22.17 0.77
N ALA A 75 9.38 22.28 2.09
CA ALA A 75 9.45 21.13 3.00
C ALA A 75 8.37 20.10 2.69
N ILE A 76 7.11 20.50 2.47
CA ILE A 76 6.01 19.61 2.09
C ILE A 76 6.28 18.96 0.73
N ASN A 77 6.83 19.68 -0.23
CA ASN A 77 7.17 19.13 -1.55
C ASN A 77 8.39 18.18 -1.51
N SER A 78 9.29 18.36 -0.54
CA SER A 78 10.44 17.46 -0.34
C SER A 78 10.05 16.15 0.37
N ILE A 79 8.87 16.12 1.00
CA ILE A 79 8.31 14.89 1.52
C ILE A 79 7.94 14.02 0.31
N ASP A 80 8.70 12.96 0.09
CA ASP A 80 8.40 12.01 -0.96
C ASP A 80 7.02 11.37 -0.70
N LYS A 81 6.04 11.76 -1.52
CA LYS A 81 4.67 11.24 -1.46
C LYS A 81 4.55 9.86 -2.13
N SER A 82 5.64 9.35 -2.68
CA SER A 82 5.69 8.04 -3.31
C SER A 82 5.76 6.93 -2.26
N GLY A 83 4.67 6.73 -1.55
CA GLY A 83 4.47 5.48 -0.81
C GLY A 83 4.69 5.50 0.69
N GLY A 84 4.18 6.49 1.38
CA GLY A 84 4.12 6.43 2.83
C GLY A 84 4.61 7.70 3.50
N GLY A 85 3.78 8.26 4.34
CA GLY A 85 4.08 9.47 5.09
C GLY A 85 5.43 9.41 5.79
N THR A 86 6.10 10.55 5.82
CA THR A 86 7.32 10.75 6.59
C THR A 86 7.12 10.32 8.03
N GLY A 87 7.74 9.26 8.41
CA GLY A 87 7.82 8.91 9.83
C GLY A 87 7.88 7.44 10.18
N ALA A 88 7.55 6.55 9.28
CA ALA A 88 7.82 5.14 9.52
C ALA A 88 8.58 4.57 8.33
N SER A 89 9.87 4.35 8.47
CA SER A 89 10.56 3.39 7.63
C SER A 89 9.81 2.07 7.83
N ILE A 90 9.08 1.62 6.82
CA ILE A 90 8.59 0.24 6.81
C ILE A 90 9.86 -0.57 6.56
N HIS A 91 10.44 -1.07 7.64
CA HIS A 91 11.60 -1.95 7.55
C HIS A 91 11.17 -3.25 6.87
N ASP A 92 12.04 -3.79 6.01
CA ASP A 92 11.87 -5.09 5.36
C ASP A 92 10.69 -5.19 4.37
N TYR A 93 10.07 -4.07 3.96
CA TYR A 93 9.10 -4.04 2.88
C TYR A 93 9.53 -3.03 1.81
N SER A 94 9.85 -3.50 0.62
CA SER A 94 10.14 -2.62 -0.51
C SER A 94 9.65 -3.19 -1.84
N VAL A 95 9.21 -2.31 -2.74
CA VAL A 95 8.84 -2.64 -4.11
C VAL A 95 9.60 -1.70 -5.04
N LYS A 96 10.43 -2.27 -5.93
CA LYS A 96 11.13 -1.50 -6.95
C LYS A 96 10.39 -1.58 -8.28
N SER A 97 9.85 -0.45 -8.74
CA SER A 97 9.34 -0.29 -10.09
C SER A 97 10.42 0.27 -11.02
N VAL A 98 10.47 -0.22 -12.26
CA VAL A 98 11.35 0.32 -13.31
C VAL A 98 10.66 1.40 -14.15
N ASN A 99 9.34 1.46 -14.12
CA ASN A 99 8.54 2.46 -14.84
C ASN A 99 7.32 2.89 -14.02
N PRO A 100 7.55 3.64 -12.93
CA PRO A 100 6.49 3.97 -11.97
C PRO A 100 5.30 4.71 -12.58
N ALA A 101 5.51 5.50 -13.63
CA ALA A 101 4.44 6.27 -14.25
C ALA A 101 3.37 5.41 -14.96
N ASN A 102 3.72 4.16 -15.32
CA ASN A 102 2.84 3.26 -16.06
C ASN A 102 2.39 2.03 -15.23
N ASP A 103 2.90 1.88 -14.01
CA ASP A 103 2.57 0.73 -13.18
C ASP A 103 1.25 0.96 -12.43
N SER A 104 0.27 0.06 -12.60
CA SER A 104 -1.09 0.22 -12.07
C SER A 104 -1.16 0.33 -10.55
N ASN A 105 -0.18 -0.22 -9.83
CA ASN A 105 -0.13 -0.19 -8.36
C ASN A 105 0.86 0.83 -7.78
N TYR A 106 1.48 1.66 -8.60
CA TYR A 106 2.42 2.68 -8.13
C TYR A 106 1.78 3.67 -7.15
N ASN A 107 0.55 4.09 -7.43
CA ASN A 107 -0.22 5.01 -6.60
C ASN A 107 -1.18 4.28 -5.62
N ASN A 108 -0.86 3.04 -5.23
CA ASN A 108 -1.71 2.19 -4.38
C ASN A 108 -3.09 1.90 -4.98
N ALA A 109 -3.21 1.89 -6.31
CA ALA A 109 -4.46 1.65 -7.03
C ALA A 109 -4.76 0.16 -7.28
N GLY A 110 -3.87 -0.75 -6.89
CA GLY A 110 -4.02 -2.18 -7.13
C GLY A 110 -5.02 -2.87 -6.22
N ALA A 111 -5.24 -2.38 -5.01
CA ALA A 111 -6.20 -2.93 -4.05
C ALA A 111 -7.49 -2.09 -4.08
N THR A 112 -8.49 -2.49 -4.87
CA THR A 112 -9.78 -1.79 -5.00
C THR A 112 -10.94 -2.51 -4.32
N GLY A 113 -10.78 -3.80 -4.00
CA GLY A 113 -11.75 -4.57 -3.24
C GLY A 113 -11.75 -4.22 -1.75
N SER A 114 -12.89 -4.35 -1.07
CA SER A 114 -12.97 -4.16 0.38
C SER A 114 -12.07 -5.17 1.10
N ASN A 115 -11.24 -4.70 2.04
CA ASN A 115 -10.26 -5.50 2.78
C ASN A 115 -9.22 -6.21 1.87
N ALA A 116 -8.97 -5.70 0.67
CA ALA A 116 -8.02 -6.30 -0.27
C ALA A 116 -6.57 -5.84 -0.02
N LEU A 117 -5.61 -6.69 -0.39
CA LEU A 117 -4.19 -6.40 -0.39
C LEU A 117 -3.59 -6.61 -1.78
N ALA A 118 -2.92 -5.60 -2.33
CA ALA A 118 -2.12 -5.74 -3.54
C ALA A 118 -0.68 -5.26 -3.26
N ALA A 119 0.28 -6.16 -3.33
CA ALA A 119 1.69 -5.87 -3.09
C ALA A 119 2.55 -6.29 -4.29
N GLY A 120 3.18 -5.33 -4.94
CA GLY A 120 4.02 -5.54 -6.12
C GLY A 120 3.61 -4.66 -7.29
N VAL A 121 4.54 -4.52 -8.25
CA VAL A 121 4.30 -3.77 -9.47
C VAL A 121 3.20 -4.46 -10.29
N ASN A 122 2.17 -3.72 -10.67
CA ASN A 122 1.00 -4.24 -11.40
C ASN A 122 0.22 -5.36 -10.66
N ALA A 123 0.42 -5.52 -9.35
CA ALA A 123 -0.43 -6.39 -8.56
C ALA A 123 -1.85 -5.83 -8.48
N SER A 124 -2.86 -6.70 -8.56
CA SER A 124 -4.27 -6.30 -8.62
C SER A 124 -5.16 -7.21 -7.78
N ALA A 125 -5.86 -6.63 -6.80
CA ALA A 125 -6.84 -7.28 -5.93
C ALA A 125 -8.14 -6.46 -5.96
N THR A 126 -9.06 -6.82 -6.85
CA THR A 126 -10.20 -5.96 -7.22
C THR A 126 -11.50 -6.31 -6.49
N VAL A 127 -11.51 -7.41 -5.76
CA VAL A 127 -12.70 -7.95 -5.09
C VAL A 127 -12.50 -8.06 -3.59
N GLU A 128 -13.59 -8.25 -2.88
CA GLU A 128 -13.63 -8.33 -1.42
C GLU A 128 -12.70 -9.43 -0.87
N ASN A 129 -11.91 -9.09 0.15
CA ASN A 129 -10.98 -9.97 0.86
C ASN A 129 -9.90 -10.62 -0.05
N ALA A 130 -9.63 -10.07 -1.23
CA ALA A 130 -8.64 -10.60 -2.15
C ALA A 130 -7.21 -10.20 -1.77
N VAL A 131 -6.26 -11.11 -2.00
CA VAL A 131 -4.83 -10.88 -1.75
C VAL A 131 -4.02 -11.16 -3.02
N ALA A 132 -3.27 -10.18 -3.52
CA ALA A 132 -2.39 -10.32 -4.68
C ALA A 132 -0.97 -9.84 -4.34
N ILE A 133 -0.01 -10.76 -4.35
CA ILE A 133 1.39 -10.48 -4.04
C ILE A 133 2.29 -10.94 -5.18
N GLY A 134 3.04 -10.03 -5.79
CA GLY A 134 3.99 -10.32 -6.87
C GLY A 134 3.79 -9.43 -8.09
N TYR A 135 4.77 -9.45 -9.00
CA TYR A 135 4.70 -8.69 -10.24
C TYR A 135 3.55 -9.20 -11.13
N GLY A 136 2.60 -8.33 -11.43
CA GLY A 136 1.44 -8.69 -12.27
C GLY A 136 0.51 -9.74 -11.68
N ALA A 137 0.60 -10.05 -10.37
CA ALA A 137 -0.33 -10.96 -9.69
C ALA A 137 -1.78 -10.44 -9.74
N LYS A 138 -2.76 -11.33 -9.98
CA LYS A 138 -4.17 -10.94 -10.12
C LYS A 138 -5.11 -11.80 -9.29
N ALA A 139 -5.73 -11.21 -8.28
CA ALA A 139 -6.78 -11.83 -7.47
C ALA A 139 -8.14 -11.24 -7.88
N GLU A 140 -8.90 -11.99 -8.68
CA GLU A 140 -10.17 -11.57 -9.29
C GLU A 140 -11.40 -12.30 -8.69
N GLY A 141 -11.18 -13.37 -7.91
CA GLY A 141 -12.22 -14.05 -7.14
C GLY A 141 -12.37 -13.48 -5.73
N LYS A 142 -13.58 -13.50 -5.17
CA LYS A 142 -13.85 -13.09 -3.78
C LYS A 142 -13.07 -13.97 -2.80
N GLY A 143 -12.31 -13.37 -1.89
CA GLY A 143 -11.47 -14.10 -0.94
C GLY A 143 -10.31 -14.86 -1.59
N ALA A 144 -9.99 -14.60 -2.87
CA ALA A 144 -8.90 -15.26 -3.56
C ALA A 144 -7.53 -14.81 -3.05
N THR A 145 -6.56 -15.73 -3.04
CA THR A 145 -5.18 -15.46 -2.66
C THR A 145 -4.22 -15.82 -3.79
N VAL A 146 -3.39 -14.85 -4.20
CA VAL A 146 -2.41 -15.01 -5.26
C VAL A 146 -1.04 -14.61 -4.77
N ILE A 147 -0.05 -15.48 -4.93
CA ILE A 147 1.35 -15.18 -4.65
C ILE A 147 2.21 -15.68 -5.79
N GLY A 148 2.84 -14.76 -6.52
CA GLY A 148 3.78 -15.09 -7.59
C GLY A 148 3.69 -14.17 -8.79
N GLN A 149 4.71 -14.28 -9.67
CA GLN A 149 4.78 -13.46 -10.88
C GLN A 149 3.72 -13.90 -11.90
N TYR A 150 2.84 -12.96 -12.29
CA TYR A 150 1.74 -13.20 -13.21
C TYR A 150 0.77 -14.33 -12.81
N ALA A 151 0.83 -14.80 -11.57
CA ALA A 151 -0.14 -15.77 -11.08
C ALA A 151 -1.56 -15.16 -11.03
N LYS A 152 -2.59 -16.01 -11.17
CA LYS A 152 -3.96 -15.57 -11.30
C LYS A 152 -4.94 -16.47 -10.52
N ALA A 153 -5.87 -15.87 -9.77
CA ALA A 153 -6.97 -16.58 -9.14
C ALA A 153 -8.30 -15.88 -9.49
N ASN A 154 -9.09 -16.55 -10.33
CA ASN A 154 -10.39 -16.05 -10.80
C ASN A 154 -11.56 -16.63 -10.02
N GLY A 155 -11.41 -17.84 -9.49
CA GLY A 155 -12.44 -18.48 -8.69
C GLY A 155 -12.58 -17.85 -7.31
N ASP A 156 -13.78 -17.82 -6.77
CA ASP A 156 -14.00 -17.41 -5.39
C ASP A 156 -13.28 -18.36 -4.43
N TYR A 157 -12.60 -17.82 -3.43
CA TYR A 157 -11.79 -18.55 -2.45
C TYR A 157 -10.67 -19.40 -3.07
N ALA A 158 -10.30 -19.12 -4.32
CA ALA A 158 -9.23 -19.83 -5.00
C ALA A 158 -7.85 -19.35 -4.55
N MET A 159 -6.87 -20.25 -4.63
CA MET A 159 -5.49 -19.98 -4.25
C MET A 159 -4.53 -20.30 -5.39
N ALA A 160 -3.69 -19.34 -5.77
CA ALA A 160 -2.67 -19.51 -6.80
C ALA A 160 -1.30 -19.13 -6.24
N PHE A 161 -0.43 -20.15 -6.07
CA PHE A 161 0.94 -20.00 -5.58
C PHE A 161 1.93 -20.47 -6.62
N GLY A 162 2.65 -19.56 -7.25
CA GLY A 162 3.61 -19.90 -8.30
C GLY A 162 3.80 -18.76 -9.26
N GLY A 163 4.29 -19.08 -10.43
CA GLY A 163 4.60 -18.10 -11.44
C GLY A 163 4.16 -18.50 -12.82
N LYS A 164 4.50 -17.64 -13.77
CA LYS A 164 4.32 -17.89 -15.19
C LYS A 164 5.51 -18.67 -15.71
N TYR A 165 5.26 -19.81 -16.32
CA TYR A 165 6.28 -20.60 -17.00
C TYR A 165 6.42 -20.17 -18.47
N TYR A 166 7.64 -19.95 -18.91
CA TYR A 166 7.97 -19.69 -20.30
C TYR A 166 8.71 -20.91 -20.87
N HIS A 167 8.09 -21.68 -21.72
CA HIS A 167 8.79 -22.69 -22.49
C HIS A 167 9.49 -22.03 -23.69
N ASP A 168 10.70 -22.47 -24.04
CA ASP A 168 11.64 -21.87 -24.99
C ASP A 168 11.03 -21.06 -26.16
N GLN A 169 11.39 -19.78 -26.22
CA GLN A 169 10.87 -18.79 -27.17
C GLN A 169 11.22 -19.01 -28.64
N LYS A 170 11.87 -20.12 -29.00
CA LYS A 170 12.27 -20.39 -30.39
C LYS A 170 11.30 -21.25 -31.18
N LYS A 171 10.21 -21.75 -30.59
CA LYS A 171 9.27 -22.69 -31.20
C LYS A 171 7.78 -22.38 -31.08
N GLY A 172 7.40 -21.10 -30.95
CA GLY A 172 5.95 -20.77 -30.91
C GLY A 172 5.31 -21.09 -29.55
N ASP A 173 5.61 -20.30 -28.59
CA ASP A 173 5.52 -20.60 -27.18
C ASP A 173 4.13 -20.71 -26.60
N VAL A 174 3.91 -21.81 -25.93
CA VAL A 174 2.81 -21.96 -24.98
C VAL A 174 3.27 -21.40 -23.63
N THR A 175 2.67 -20.33 -23.22
CA THR A 175 2.86 -19.75 -21.91
C THR A 175 1.90 -20.40 -20.93
N PHE A 176 2.40 -21.09 -19.94
CA PHE A 176 1.58 -21.58 -18.83
C PHE A 176 1.59 -20.57 -17.69
N ILE A 177 0.40 -20.16 -17.29
CA ILE A 177 0.19 -19.26 -16.14
C ILE A 177 -0.20 -20.13 -14.96
N ASN A 178 0.34 -19.87 -13.78
CA ASN A 178 -0.21 -20.44 -12.56
C ASN A 178 -1.59 -19.83 -12.34
N GLU A 179 -2.64 -20.66 -12.48
CA GLU A 179 -4.01 -20.19 -12.48
C GLU A 179 -4.93 -21.09 -11.66
N ALA A 180 -5.66 -20.51 -10.74
CA ALA A 180 -6.77 -21.13 -10.02
C ALA A 180 -8.09 -20.50 -10.47
N SER A 181 -8.78 -21.13 -11.44
CA SER A 181 -10.02 -20.60 -12.03
C SER A 181 -11.28 -21.21 -11.42
N GLY A 182 -11.20 -22.40 -10.83
CA GLY A 182 -12.33 -23.01 -10.14
C GLY A 182 -12.58 -22.38 -8.77
N THR A 183 -13.83 -22.34 -8.33
CA THR A 183 -14.20 -21.94 -6.95
C THR A 183 -13.51 -22.87 -5.94
N ALA A 184 -12.91 -22.31 -4.89
CA ALA A 184 -12.16 -23.03 -3.86
C ALA A 184 -11.03 -23.91 -4.42
N SER A 185 -10.55 -23.63 -5.62
CA SER A 185 -9.46 -24.39 -6.24
C SER A 185 -8.07 -23.92 -5.76
N THR A 186 -7.09 -24.80 -5.86
CA THR A 186 -5.71 -24.47 -5.47
C THR A 186 -4.72 -24.86 -6.57
N ALA A 187 -3.97 -23.90 -7.09
CA ALA A 187 -2.88 -24.10 -8.03
C ALA A 187 -1.55 -23.78 -7.34
N PHE A 188 -0.69 -24.77 -7.18
CA PHE A 188 0.60 -24.62 -6.54
C PHE A 188 1.72 -25.12 -7.45
N GLY A 189 2.57 -24.22 -7.91
CA GLY A 189 3.68 -24.52 -8.80
C GLY A 189 3.73 -23.62 -10.02
N GLU A 190 4.84 -23.61 -10.71
CA GLU A 190 5.00 -22.84 -11.93
C GLU A 190 4.15 -23.43 -13.06
N GLY A 191 3.25 -22.62 -13.64
CA GLY A 191 2.34 -23.09 -14.69
C GLY A 191 1.26 -24.06 -14.23
N ALA A 192 1.06 -24.27 -12.94
CA ALA A 192 -0.03 -25.11 -12.43
C ALA A 192 -1.41 -24.48 -12.72
N GLN A 193 -2.38 -25.29 -13.11
CA GLN A 193 -3.74 -24.84 -13.45
C GLN A 193 -4.77 -25.68 -12.70
N ALA A 194 -5.51 -25.07 -11.79
CA ALA A 194 -6.61 -25.68 -11.08
C ALA A 194 -7.94 -25.09 -11.59
N LYS A 195 -8.60 -25.80 -12.49
CA LYS A 195 -9.73 -25.32 -13.29
C LYS A 195 -11.09 -25.78 -12.77
N GLY A 196 -11.16 -26.95 -12.18
CA GLY A 196 -12.39 -27.45 -11.58
C GLY A 196 -12.67 -26.87 -10.20
N GLU A 197 -13.94 -26.84 -9.80
CA GLU A 197 -14.34 -26.50 -8.44
C GLU A 197 -13.66 -27.43 -7.42
N ALA A 198 -13.12 -26.87 -6.34
CA ALA A 198 -12.39 -27.58 -5.30
C ALA A 198 -11.26 -28.48 -5.83
N SER A 199 -10.69 -28.16 -6.99
CA SER A 199 -9.59 -28.92 -7.58
C SER A 199 -8.23 -28.49 -7.04
N LEU A 200 -7.27 -29.42 -7.07
CA LEU A 200 -5.90 -29.20 -6.61
C LEU A 200 -4.89 -29.57 -7.72
N ALA A 201 -4.19 -28.58 -8.24
CA ALA A 201 -3.04 -28.78 -9.13
C ALA A 201 -1.76 -28.47 -8.36
N PHE A 202 -0.93 -29.47 -8.11
CA PHE A 202 0.32 -29.32 -7.36
C PHE A 202 1.52 -29.84 -8.16
N GLY A 203 2.39 -28.94 -8.57
CA GLY A 203 3.60 -29.26 -9.31
C GLY A 203 3.80 -28.37 -10.52
N HIS A 204 4.87 -28.61 -11.27
CA HIS A 204 5.20 -27.85 -12.46
C HIS A 204 4.29 -28.27 -13.63
N ASN A 205 3.64 -27.32 -14.27
CA ASN A 205 2.78 -27.52 -15.45
C ASN A 205 1.71 -28.62 -15.22
N THR A 206 1.10 -28.63 -14.05
CA THR A 206 0.00 -29.56 -13.71
C THR A 206 -1.35 -28.97 -14.08
N VAL A 207 -2.31 -29.82 -14.45
CA VAL A 207 -3.68 -29.40 -14.74
C VAL A 207 -4.66 -30.28 -13.96
N ALA A 208 -5.51 -29.65 -13.13
CA ALA A 208 -6.57 -30.32 -12.39
C ALA A 208 -7.93 -29.73 -12.76
N GLY A 209 -8.84 -30.57 -13.24
CA GLY A 209 -10.17 -30.18 -13.69
C GLY A 209 -10.18 -29.54 -15.08
N VAL A 210 -11.37 -29.19 -15.53
CA VAL A 210 -11.63 -28.48 -16.80
C VAL A 210 -12.47 -27.23 -16.55
N ASP A 211 -12.28 -26.21 -17.36
CA ASP A 211 -13.02 -24.96 -17.24
C ASP A 211 -14.52 -25.21 -17.49
N GLY A 212 -15.35 -24.78 -16.53
CA GLY A 212 -16.80 -24.85 -16.62
C GLY A 212 -17.40 -26.24 -16.70
N GLY A 213 -16.62 -27.29 -16.45
CA GLY A 213 -17.03 -28.68 -16.60
C GLY A 213 -17.20 -29.44 -15.29
N ASN A 214 -17.66 -30.69 -15.41
CA ASN A 214 -17.87 -31.62 -14.29
C ASN A 214 -16.57 -32.18 -13.68
N GLY A 215 -15.41 -31.54 -13.92
CA GLY A 215 -14.12 -31.91 -13.37
C GLY A 215 -13.89 -31.45 -11.94
N GLN A 216 -14.95 -31.42 -11.17
CA GLN A 216 -14.93 -31.03 -9.76
C GLN A 216 -14.08 -31.98 -8.94
N GLN A 217 -13.39 -31.42 -7.94
CA GLN A 217 -12.57 -32.19 -6.98
C GLN A 217 -11.43 -33.01 -7.62
N SER A 218 -10.92 -32.59 -8.76
CA SER A 218 -9.79 -33.25 -9.40
C SER A 218 -8.49 -32.92 -8.69
N VAL A 219 -7.61 -33.91 -8.53
CA VAL A 219 -6.29 -33.73 -7.95
C VAL A 219 -5.21 -34.19 -8.93
N ALA A 220 -4.36 -33.27 -9.33
CA ALA A 220 -3.16 -33.56 -10.13
C ALA A 220 -1.91 -33.22 -9.30
N PHE A 221 -1.02 -34.18 -9.16
CA PHE A 221 0.21 -34.03 -8.38
C PHE A 221 1.42 -34.53 -9.17
N GLY A 222 2.44 -33.70 -9.30
CA GLY A 222 3.68 -34.03 -10.01
C GLY A 222 4.02 -33.02 -11.08
N GLU A 223 4.93 -33.39 -11.97
CA GLU A 223 5.32 -32.59 -13.11
C GLU A 223 4.55 -33.05 -14.37
N ASN A 224 4.05 -32.10 -15.17
CA ASN A 224 3.31 -32.35 -16.42
C ASN A 224 2.13 -33.33 -16.28
N THR A 225 1.53 -33.41 -15.09
CA THR A 225 0.40 -34.30 -14.84
C THR A 225 -0.94 -33.61 -15.14
N GLN A 226 -1.91 -34.42 -15.58
CA GLN A 226 -3.28 -33.94 -15.84
C GLN A 226 -4.29 -34.85 -15.16
N ALA A 227 -5.21 -34.25 -14.42
CA ALA A 227 -6.39 -34.92 -13.87
C ALA A 227 -7.62 -34.15 -14.35
N LEU A 228 -8.17 -34.52 -15.51
CA LEU A 228 -9.24 -33.76 -16.18
C LEU A 228 -10.63 -34.04 -15.62
N GLY A 229 -10.72 -34.76 -14.52
CA GLY A 229 -11.95 -35.15 -13.87
C GLY A 229 -12.60 -36.37 -14.55
N GLY A 230 -13.01 -37.31 -13.75
CA GLY A 230 -13.92 -38.35 -14.11
C GLY A 230 -15.26 -38.10 -13.42
N ARG A 231 -16.31 -38.73 -13.94
CA ARG A 231 -17.67 -38.70 -13.35
C ARG A 231 -17.65 -39.21 -11.92
#